data_5f6321fd6a22a1511cf2a4873a3f5ba5
#
_entry.id   5f6321fd6a22a1511cf2a4873a3f5ba5
#
_cell.length_a   1.000
_cell.length_b   1.000
_cell.length_c   1.000
_cell.angle_alpha   90.00
_cell.angle_beta   90.00
_cell.angle_gamma   90.00
#
_symmetry.space_group_name_H-M   'P 1'
#
loop_
_entity.id
_entity.type
_entity.pdbx_description
1 polymer ?
#
loop_
_entity_poly.entity_id
_entity_poly.type
_entity_poly.pdbx_seq_one_letter_code
_entity_poly.pdbx_strand_id
1 'polypeptide(L)'
;MASEEGQGKTYHYFKRAILALYSDLKKQSAVIDELFAKAFAEALKQGKLNSAVFKLYRENFGKETKNSTLIKVHKRLGVLSDSGGFIEWANNGNDGSATCFVLRDKYVLTCHHVVGHIVGEGVEEKDWALIISHSARVTFSYEDKYPKENSWFSLAPWFEISDKHLDFAVLKLEGDRSLFPAGLVQFSYPLPFNGLIYIIGHPDVQAKSADGCTVVPVFKRKRECHCHIQRDQKGVCNNVKCGPEDRQCIHMFTQRSFQHVINNPNVVTYDTSFFFGSSGSPVFNADGQLVAMHTAGYKYKKNKQLHSIVEFGFSMVAILAAIKKNYKAWYEFELPSLWEDAGSCPGEHEDFTSAYTNDIEMETLE
;
A
#
# COMPACT_ATOMS: atom_id res chain seq x y z
N MET A 1 -32.00 -31.09 -0.89
CA MET A 1 -31.37 -31.38 -2.19
C MET A 1 -32.27 -30.77 -3.26
N ALA A 2 -31.95 -29.59 -3.75
CA ALA A 2 -32.61 -29.03 -4.92
C ALA A 2 -31.99 -29.74 -6.13
N SER A 3 -32.84 -30.34 -6.98
CA SER A 3 -32.44 -31.17 -8.10
C SER A 3 -31.55 -30.39 -9.08
N GLU A 4 -30.47 -30.99 -9.56
CA GLU A 4 -29.54 -30.43 -10.55
C GLU A 4 -30.24 -29.94 -11.83
N GLU A 5 -31.43 -30.50 -12.18
CA GLU A 5 -32.26 -30.05 -13.29
C GLU A 5 -32.81 -28.60 -13.11
N GLY A 6 -33.01 -28.11 -11.90
CA GLY A 6 -33.52 -26.77 -11.64
C GLY A 6 -32.46 -25.68 -11.92
N GLN A 7 -31.21 -25.95 -11.63
CA GLN A 7 -30.11 -24.99 -11.83
C GLN A 7 -29.77 -24.76 -13.31
N GLY A 8 -29.80 -25.83 -14.13
CA GLY A 8 -29.58 -25.72 -15.56
C GLY A 8 -30.63 -24.90 -16.30
N LYS A 9 -31.90 -25.02 -15.93
CA LYS A 9 -33.01 -24.24 -16.52
C LYS A 9 -32.92 -22.76 -16.20
N THR A 10 -32.54 -22.40 -14.96
CA THR A 10 -32.39 -21.00 -14.52
C THR A 10 -31.25 -20.30 -15.25
N TYR A 11 -30.11 -20.97 -15.41
CA TYR A 11 -28.95 -20.44 -16.15
C TYR A 11 -29.30 -20.14 -17.62
N HIS A 12 -29.97 -21.05 -18.32
CA HIS A 12 -30.39 -20.84 -19.70
C HIS A 12 -31.40 -19.70 -19.88
N TYR A 13 -32.28 -19.51 -18.90
CA TYR A 13 -33.23 -18.41 -18.91
C TYR A 13 -32.51 -17.06 -18.79
N PHE A 14 -31.63 -16.88 -17.81
CA PHE A 14 -30.85 -15.64 -17.63
C PHE A 14 -29.98 -15.35 -18.85
N LYS A 15 -29.32 -16.36 -19.43
CA LYS A 15 -28.51 -16.19 -20.63
C LYS A 15 -29.35 -15.67 -21.79
N ARG A 16 -30.54 -16.19 -22.04
CA ARG A 16 -31.44 -15.69 -23.08
C ARG A 16 -31.88 -14.24 -22.86
N ALA A 17 -32.21 -13.88 -21.65
CA ALA A 17 -32.62 -12.53 -21.29
C ALA A 17 -31.49 -11.52 -21.51
N ILE A 18 -30.26 -11.84 -21.09
CA ILE A 18 -29.09 -10.98 -21.28
C ILE A 18 -28.75 -10.83 -22.78
N LEU A 19 -28.76 -11.93 -23.54
CA LEU A 19 -28.48 -11.88 -24.97
C LEU A 19 -29.57 -11.18 -25.79
N ALA A 20 -30.79 -11.08 -25.26
CA ALA A 20 -31.86 -10.28 -25.87
C ALA A 20 -31.63 -8.78 -25.68
N LEU A 21 -31.09 -8.39 -24.51
CA LEU A 21 -30.77 -6.98 -24.19
C LEU A 21 -29.46 -6.51 -24.86
N TYR A 22 -28.49 -7.41 -25.04
CA TYR A 22 -27.14 -7.09 -25.54
C TYR A 22 -26.80 -8.01 -26.73
N SER A 23 -27.29 -7.66 -27.91
CA SER A 23 -27.13 -8.46 -29.15
C SER A 23 -25.67 -8.71 -29.55
N ASP A 24 -24.77 -7.76 -29.19
CA ASP A 24 -23.35 -7.86 -29.51
C ASP A 24 -22.62 -8.96 -28.70
N LEU A 25 -23.19 -9.38 -27.57
CA LEU A 25 -22.64 -10.50 -26.77
C LEU A 25 -22.86 -11.87 -27.41
N LYS A 26 -23.72 -11.98 -28.44
CA LYS A 26 -24.00 -13.27 -29.10
C LYS A 26 -22.76 -13.93 -29.70
N LYS A 27 -21.89 -13.16 -30.36
CA LYS A 27 -20.65 -13.67 -30.95
C LYS A 27 -19.65 -14.12 -29.90
N GLN A 28 -19.49 -13.31 -28.83
CA GLN A 28 -18.62 -13.64 -27.72
C GLN A 28 -19.12 -14.85 -26.93
N SER A 29 -20.44 -14.96 -26.74
CA SER A 29 -21.04 -16.10 -26.08
C SER A 29 -20.81 -17.42 -26.82
N ALA A 30 -20.83 -17.42 -28.16
CA ALA A 30 -20.58 -18.63 -28.97
C ALA A 30 -19.12 -19.14 -28.79
N VAL A 31 -18.14 -18.23 -28.78
CA VAL A 31 -16.73 -18.58 -28.53
C VAL A 31 -16.55 -19.16 -27.12
N ILE A 32 -17.19 -18.54 -26.13
CA ILE A 32 -17.16 -19.01 -24.74
C ILE A 32 -17.81 -20.39 -24.63
N ASP A 33 -18.98 -20.61 -25.26
CA ASP A 33 -19.68 -21.90 -25.24
C ASP A 33 -18.85 -22.99 -25.88
N GLU A 34 -18.09 -22.70 -26.95
CA GLU A 34 -17.20 -23.66 -27.60
C GLU A 34 -16.00 -24.04 -26.71
N LEU A 35 -15.37 -23.04 -26.06
CA LEU A 35 -14.29 -23.27 -25.09
C LEU A 35 -14.77 -24.13 -23.93
N PHE A 36 -15.97 -23.85 -23.40
CA PHE A 36 -16.55 -24.61 -22.32
C PHE A 36 -16.93 -26.04 -22.73
N ALA A 37 -17.46 -26.23 -23.92
CA ALA A 37 -17.83 -27.56 -24.40
C ALA A 37 -16.62 -28.49 -24.47
N LYS A 38 -15.47 -27.99 -24.95
CA LYS A 38 -14.21 -28.76 -25.00
C LYS A 38 -13.69 -29.11 -23.62
N ALA A 39 -13.60 -28.13 -22.72
CA ALA A 39 -13.08 -28.34 -21.36
C ALA A 39 -14.03 -29.17 -20.49
N PHE A 40 -15.35 -29.06 -20.72
CA PHE A 40 -16.35 -29.87 -20.03
C PHE A 40 -16.27 -31.36 -20.44
N ALA A 41 -16.05 -31.63 -21.72
CA ALA A 41 -15.85 -33.00 -22.21
C ALA A 41 -14.60 -33.67 -21.61
N GLU A 42 -13.53 -32.92 -21.42
CA GLU A 42 -12.29 -33.39 -20.80
C GLU A 42 -12.45 -33.62 -19.27
N ALA A 43 -13.13 -32.72 -18.58
CA ALA A 43 -13.41 -32.82 -17.14
C ALA A 43 -14.35 -33.99 -16.80
N LEU A 44 -15.33 -34.28 -17.67
CA LEU A 44 -16.22 -35.46 -17.60
C LEU A 44 -15.43 -36.75 -17.67
N LYS A 45 -14.47 -36.85 -18.59
CA LYS A 45 -13.59 -38.02 -18.73
C LYS A 45 -12.75 -38.29 -17.47
N GLN A 46 -12.40 -37.23 -16.73
CA GLN A 46 -11.58 -37.32 -15.52
C GLN A 46 -12.37 -37.51 -14.22
N GLY A 47 -13.71 -37.56 -14.27
CA GLY A 47 -14.57 -37.72 -13.07
C GLY A 47 -14.50 -36.54 -12.06
N LYS A 48 -13.92 -35.41 -12.45
CA LYS A 48 -13.71 -34.22 -11.59
C LYS A 48 -14.52 -33.00 -12.05
N LEU A 49 -15.74 -33.21 -12.45
CA LEU A 49 -16.56 -32.23 -13.16
C LEU A 49 -16.63 -30.88 -12.46
N ASN A 50 -17.03 -30.82 -11.19
CA ASN A 50 -17.28 -29.55 -10.52
C ASN A 50 -16.01 -28.77 -10.23
N SER A 51 -14.94 -29.41 -9.77
CA SER A 51 -13.68 -28.73 -9.48
C SER A 51 -12.95 -28.25 -10.72
N ALA A 52 -12.99 -29.05 -11.80
CA ALA A 52 -12.36 -28.72 -13.08
C ALA A 52 -13.11 -27.60 -13.81
N VAL A 53 -14.44 -27.60 -13.80
CA VAL A 53 -15.28 -26.53 -14.34
C VAL A 53 -15.05 -25.24 -13.55
N PHE A 54 -15.00 -25.29 -12.21
CA PHE A 54 -14.75 -24.13 -11.38
C PHE A 54 -13.34 -23.55 -11.61
N LYS A 55 -12.34 -24.41 -11.77
CA LYS A 55 -10.97 -23.99 -12.11
C LYS A 55 -10.92 -23.27 -13.47
N LEU A 56 -11.59 -23.83 -14.48
CA LEU A 56 -11.68 -23.26 -15.81
C LEU A 56 -12.35 -21.87 -15.81
N TYR A 57 -13.47 -21.70 -15.09
CA TYR A 57 -14.10 -20.39 -14.91
C TYR A 57 -13.16 -19.39 -14.28
N ARG A 58 -12.40 -19.81 -13.26
CA ARG A 58 -11.46 -18.96 -12.57
C ARG A 58 -10.28 -18.53 -13.46
N GLU A 59 -9.78 -19.43 -14.30
CA GLU A 59 -8.66 -19.16 -15.20
C GLU A 59 -9.05 -18.26 -16.37
N ASN A 60 -10.25 -18.42 -16.93
CA ASN A 60 -10.67 -17.70 -18.13
C ASN A 60 -11.52 -16.44 -17.86
N PHE A 61 -12.21 -16.37 -16.71
CA PHE A 61 -13.08 -15.25 -16.34
C PHE A 61 -12.76 -14.65 -14.99
N GLY A 62 -11.73 -15.15 -14.32
CA GLY A 62 -11.25 -14.58 -13.06
C GLY A 62 -10.74 -13.16 -13.29
N LYS A 63 -11.00 -12.30 -12.33
CA LYS A 63 -10.31 -11.00 -12.30
C LYS A 63 -8.81 -11.24 -12.10
N GLU A 64 -7.97 -10.48 -12.77
CA GLU A 64 -6.50 -10.51 -12.57
C GLU A 64 -6.15 -10.26 -11.09
N THR A 65 -6.97 -9.48 -10.40
CA THR A 65 -6.79 -9.14 -9.00
C THR A 65 -7.87 -9.78 -8.14
N LYS A 66 -7.47 -10.53 -7.12
CA LYS A 66 -8.36 -11.04 -6.08
C LYS A 66 -8.60 -9.94 -5.05
N ASN A 67 -9.82 -9.39 -5.02
CA ASN A 67 -10.21 -8.36 -4.05
C ASN A 67 -10.91 -8.96 -2.81
N SER A 68 -10.80 -10.27 -2.58
CA SER A 68 -11.36 -10.92 -1.41
C SER A 68 -10.28 -11.25 -0.39
N THR A 69 -10.54 -10.91 0.86
CA THR A 69 -9.67 -11.21 1.99
C THR A 69 -10.42 -12.07 3.00
N LEU A 70 -9.72 -13.02 3.60
CA LEU A 70 -10.30 -13.89 4.62
C LEU A 70 -10.67 -13.07 5.86
N ILE A 71 -11.81 -13.37 6.48
CA ILE A 71 -12.27 -12.69 7.71
C ILE A 71 -11.22 -12.78 8.84
N LYS A 72 -10.47 -13.90 8.92
CA LYS A 72 -9.36 -14.02 9.89
C LYS A 72 -8.29 -12.93 9.71
N VAL A 73 -8.05 -12.49 8.46
CA VAL A 73 -7.09 -11.41 8.16
C VAL A 73 -7.63 -10.07 8.61
N HIS A 74 -8.92 -9.77 8.37
CA HIS A 74 -9.54 -8.56 8.89
C HIS A 74 -9.46 -8.48 10.42
N LYS A 75 -9.71 -9.59 11.12
CA LYS A 75 -9.53 -9.65 12.58
C LYS A 75 -8.08 -9.40 12.99
N ARG A 76 -7.11 -9.98 12.25
CA ARG A 76 -5.68 -9.74 12.48
C ARG A 76 -5.31 -8.30 12.24
N LEU A 77 -5.77 -7.68 11.14
CA LEU A 77 -5.53 -6.28 10.84
C LEU A 77 -6.10 -5.37 11.94
N GLY A 78 -7.27 -5.71 12.51
CA GLY A 78 -7.81 -5.02 13.68
C GLY A 78 -6.83 -5.02 14.86
N VAL A 79 -6.27 -6.17 15.22
CA VAL A 79 -5.26 -6.26 16.29
C VAL A 79 -3.97 -5.52 15.93
N LEU A 80 -3.48 -5.66 14.70
CA LEU A 80 -2.27 -4.96 14.25
C LEU A 80 -2.47 -3.44 14.16
N SER A 81 -3.70 -2.98 13.97
CA SER A 81 -4.03 -1.55 13.95
C SER A 81 -3.77 -0.85 15.28
N ASP A 82 -3.80 -1.57 16.41
CA ASP A 82 -3.48 -1.01 17.74
C ASP A 82 -2.08 -0.40 17.76
N SER A 83 -1.16 -0.93 16.95
CA SER A 83 0.22 -0.45 16.82
C SER A 83 0.37 0.76 15.91
N GLY A 84 -0.66 1.15 15.16
CA GLY A 84 -0.70 2.38 14.38
C GLY A 84 -0.97 3.57 15.27
N GLY A 85 -0.15 4.61 15.18
CA GLY A 85 -0.22 5.79 16.02
C GLY A 85 -0.43 7.07 15.22
N PHE A 86 -1.08 8.03 15.85
CA PHE A 86 -1.24 9.41 15.38
C PHE A 86 -0.15 10.27 15.99
N ILE A 87 0.66 10.91 15.15
CA ILE A 87 1.62 11.93 15.54
C ILE A 87 0.99 13.29 15.29
N GLU A 88 1.05 14.17 16.26
CA GLU A 88 0.80 15.59 16.04
C GLU A 88 1.95 16.44 16.59
N TRP A 89 2.12 17.62 16.04
CA TRP A 89 3.12 18.56 16.48
C TRP A 89 2.63 19.99 16.37
N ALA A 90 3.20 20.84 17.25
CA ALA A 90 3.05 22.28 17.23
C ALA A 90 4.43 22.91 17.49
N ASN A 91 4.99 23.58 16.48
CA ASN A 91 6.31 24.18 16.56
C ASN A 91 6.30 25.60 15.97
N ASN A 92 6.12 26.64 16.80
CA ASN A 92 6.19 28.04 16.40
C ASN A 92 5.30 28.40 15.20
N GLY A 93 4.07 27.89 15.16
CA GLY A 93 3.13 28.11 14.07
C GLY A 93 3.31 27.14 12.89
N ASN A 94 4.21 26.17 13.00
CA ASN A 94 4.31 25.03 12.11
C ASN A 94 3.62 23.83 12.77
N ASP A 95 2.32 23.73 12.59
CA ASP A 95 1.48 22.72 13.20
C ASP A 95 1.10 21.66 12.16
N GLY A 96 1.00 20.40 12.59
CA GLY A 96 0.64 19.34 11.67
C GLY A 96 0.43 17.99 12.33
N SER A 97 0.10 17.02 11.51
CA SER A 97 -0.08 15.63 11.94
C SER A 97 0.34 14.63 10.87
N ALA A 98 0.64 13.43 11.33
CA ALA A 98 1.00 12.30 10.48
C ALA A 98 0.66 10.97 11.18
N THR A 99 1.00 9.88 10.53
CA THR A 99 0.90 8.54 11.07
C THR A 99 2.28 8.02 11.44
N CYS A 100 2.35 7.17 12.45
CA CYS A 100 3.50 6.33 12.77
C CYS A 100 3.01 4.93 13.14
N PHE A 101 3.92 4.02 13.40
CA PHE A 101 3.58 2.75 14.03
C PHE A 101 4.72 2.24 14.91
N VAL A 102 4.38 1.44 15.91
CA VAL A 102 5.38 0.82 16.77
C VAL A 102 6.20 -0.17 15.94
N LEU A 103 7.48 0.14 15.74
CA LEU A 103 8.43 -0.76 15.11
C LEU A 103 8.75 -1.91 16.04
N ARG A 104 9.24 -1.57 17.23
CA ARG A 104 9.48 -2.49 18.35
C ARG A 104 9.58 -1.70 19.65
N ASP A 105 8.96 -2.21 20.70
CA ASP A 105 9.05 -1.69 22.04
C ASP A 105 8.68 -0.19 22.12
N LYS A 106 9.63 0.66 22.47
CA LYS A 106 9.49 2.12 22.54
C LYS A 106 9.86 2.86 21.25
N TYR A 107 10.19 2.14 20.18
CA TYR A 107 10.57 2.76 18.92
C TYR A 107 9.42 2.76 17.94
N VAL A 108 9.11 3.92 17.41
CA VAL A 108 8.09 4.11 16.36
C VAL A 108 8.74 4.50 15.05
N LEU A 109 8.19 4.03 13.96
CA LEU A 109 8.62 4.34 12.59
C LEU A 109 7.64 5.32 11.97
N THR A 110 8.17 6.35 11.32
CA THR A 110 7.43 7.32 10.48
C THR A 110 8.30 7.74 9.30
N CYS A 111 7.81 8.67 8.47
CA CYS A 111 8.59 9.21 7.35
C CYS A 111 9.62 10.24 7.81
N HIS A 112 10.78 10.29 7.13
CA HIS A 112 11.80 11.31 7.36
C HIS A 112 11.27 12.71 7.04
N HIS A 113 10.47 12.88 5.97
CA HIS A 113 9.88 14.17 5.65
C HIS A 113 8.90 14.67 6.74
N VAL A 114 8.21 13.76 7.45
CA VAL A 114 7.37 14.11 8.62
C VAL A 114 8.23 14.74 9.71
N VAL A 115 9.39 14.14 10.01
CA VAL A 115 10.33 14.74 10.98
C VAL A 115 10.82 16.09 10.51
N GLY A 116 11.13 16.25 9.22
CA GLY A 116 11.46 17.54 8.65
C GLY A 116 10.37 18.60 8.83
N HIS A 117 9.09 18.21 8.74
CA HIS A 117 7.96 19.08 9.04
C HIS A 117 7.85 19.43 10.53
N ILE A 118 8.07 18.49 11.44
CA ILE A 118 8.09 18.74 12.89
C ILE A 118 9.15 19.77 13.24
N VAL A 119 10.34 19.60 12.70
CA VAL A 119 11.50 20.47 13.03
C VAL A 119 11.40 21.84 12.36
N GLY A 120 10.93 21.89 11.11
CA GLY A 120 10.87 23.10 10.31
C GLY A 120 12.14 23.35 9.48
N GLU A 121 12.06 24.35 8.58
CA GLU A 121 13.15 24.68 7.68
C GLU A 121 14.30 25.41 8.38
N GLY A 122 15.52 25.19 7.92
CA GLY A 122 16.72 25.90 8.35
C GLY A 122 17.29 25.49 9.71
N VAL A 123 16.78 24.42 10.32
CA VAL A 123 17.27 23.90 11.61
C VAL A 123 18.39 22.88 11.38
N GLU A 124 19.47 23.00 12.11
CA GLU A 124 20.58 22.05 12.06
C GLU A 124 20.19 20.68 12.67
N GLU A 125 20.64 19.59 12.07
CA GLU A 125 20.26 18.24 12.46
C GLU A 125 20.63 17.89 13.92
N LYS A 126 21.67 18.50 14.47
CA LYS A 126 22.06 18.35 15.88
C LYS A 126 20.98 18.80 16.89
N ASP A 127 20.09 19.71 16.48
CA ASP A 127 19.03 20.27 17.33
C ASP A 127 17.70 19.53 17.16
N TRP A 128 17.59 18.64 16.17
CA TRP A 128 16.36 17.94 15.81
C TRP A 128 15.78 17.11 16.96
N ALA A 129 16.64 16.34 17.65
CA ALA A 129 16.20 15.49 18.76
C ALA A 129 15.45 16.29 19.85
N LEU A 130 15.97 17.46 20.20
CA LEU A 130 15.39 18.32 21.22
C LEU A 130 14.07 18.94 20.74
N ILE A 131 14.02 19.43 19.51
CA ILE A 131 12.81 20.02 18.94
C ILE A 131 11.70 18.98 18.85
N ILE A 132 11.99 17.77 18.34
CA ILE A 132 11.04 16.68 18.25
C ILE A 132 10.41 16.39 19.61
N SER A 133 11.25 16.28 20.66
CA SER A 133 10.76 15.94 22.01
C SER A 133 9.88 17.03 22.64
N HIS A 134 10.08 18.29 22.28
CA HIS A 134 9.29 19.41 22.81
C HIS A 134 8.05 19.73 21.98
N SER A 135 8.07 19.41 20.69
CA SER A 135 7.05 19.87 19.75
C SER A 135 6.06 18.80 19.33
N ALA A 136 6.42 17.52 19.44
CA ALA A 136 5.61 16.42 18.94
C ALA A 136 5.19 15.44 20.05
N ARG A 137 4.03 14.81 19.85
CA ARG A 137 3.50 13.77 20.73
C ARG A 137 2.78 12.69 19.93
N VAL A 138 2.62 11.51 20.49
CA VAL A 138 2.05 10.33 19.82
C VAL A 138 0.91 9.74 20.64
N THR A 139 -0.14 9.30 19.98
CA THR A 139 -1.19 8.50 20.60
C THR A 139 -1.57 7.30 19.74
N PHE A 140 -2.00 6.22 20.37
CA PHE A 140 -2.51 5.01 19.70
C PHE A 140 -4.02 4.83 19.84
N SER A 141 -4.69 5.73 20.58
CA SER A 141 -6.11 5.62 20.95
C SER A 141 -7.07 6.46 20.10
N TYR A 142 -6.59 7.06 18.99
CA TYR A 142 -7.45 7.87 18.12
C TYR A 142 -8.22 7.00 17.13
N GLU A 143 -9.29 6.34 17.59
CA GLU A 143 -10.11 5.42 16.77
C GLU A 143 -11.52 5.96 16.48
N ASP A 144 -12.04 6.88 17.32
CA ASP A 144 -13.36 7.47 17.17
C ASP A 144 -13.30 8.97 17.49
N LYS A 145 -13.11 9.29 18.77
CA LYS A 145 -13.05 10.68 19.25
C LYS A 145 -11.60 11.13 19.40
N TYR A 146 -11.38 12.42 19.19
CA TYR A 146 -10.07 13.00 19.44
C TYR A 146 -9.55 12.60 20.82
N PRO A 147 -8.27 12.19 20.93
CA PRO A 147 -7.71 11.57 22.14
C PRO A 147 -7.75 12.51 23.35
N LYS A 148 -7.96 11.92 24.52
CA LYS A 148 -7.85 12.64 25.80
C LYS A 148 -6.38 12.94 26.10
N GLU A 149 -6.12 13.97 26.89
CA GLU A 149 -4.76 14.40 27.22
C GLU A 149 -3.90 13.28 27.87
N ASN A 150 -4.50 12.42 28.66
CA ASN A 150 -3.80 11.31 29.32
C ASN A 150 -3.49 10.11 28.41
N SER A 151 -3.88 10.15 27.14
CA SER A 151 -3.61 9.07 26.17
C SER A 151 -2.44 9.40 25.20
N TRP A 152 -1.74 10.48 25.47
CA TRP A 152 -0.59 10.92 24.69
C TRP A 152 0.71 10.46 25.31
N PHE A 153 1.65 10.10 24.47
CA PHE A 153 3.03 9.77 24.82
C PHE A 153 3.97 10.84 24.30
N SER A 154 4.88 11.27 25.14
CA SER A 154 5.99 12.17 24.79
C SER A 154 7.04 11.41 23.98
N LEU A 155 7.83 12.16 23.21
CA LEU A 155 8.99 11.63 22.50
C LEU A 155 10.27 11.99 23.26
N ALA A 156 11.18 11.04 23.38
CA ALA A 156 12.50 11.28 23.94
C ALA A 156 13.34 12.19 23.04
N PRO A 157 14.29 12.97 23.58
CA PRO A 157 15.22 13.78 22.81
C PRO A 157 16.29 12.89 22.16
N TRP A 158 15.83 12.04 21.24
CA TRP A 158 16.64 11.04 20.55
C TRP A 158 16.26 10.97 19.07
N PHE A 159 17.20 11.19 18.19
CA PHE A 159 17.03 11.11 16.74
C PHE A 159 18.35 10.69 16.10
N GLU A 160 18.57 9.39 15.93
CA GLU A 160 19.83 8.83 15.45
C GLU A 160 19.65 8.00 14.18
N ILE A 161 18.43 7.52 13.89
CA ILE A 161 18.16 6.56 12.84
C ILE A 161 17.15 7.11 11.85
N SER A 162 17.65 7.43 10.67
CA SER A 162 16.80 7.91 9.58
C SER A 162 17.49 7.71 8.22
N ASP A 163 16.72 7.79 7.14
CA ASP A 163 17.24 7.79 5.78
C ASP A 163 16.35 8.63 4.86
N LYS A 164 16.96 9.64 4.23
CA LYS A 164 16.26 10.55 3.31
C LYS A 164 15.84 9.88 1.99
N HIS A 165 16.58 8.86 1.56
CA HIS A 165 16.30 8.18 0.28
C HIS A 165 15.14 7.18 0.41
N LEU A 166 15.12 6.39 1.48
CA LEU A 166 14.02 5.51 1.82
C LEU A 166 12.93 6.20 2.64
N ASP A 167 13.13 7.49 2.95
CA ASP A 167 12.17 8.36 3.62
C ASP A 167 11.65 7.80 4.95
N PHE A 168 12.52 7.22 5.77
CA PHE A 168 12.12 6.73 7.07
C PHE A 168 12.89 7.43 8.20
N ALA A 169 12.25 7.48 9.36
CA ALA A 169 12.80 7.96 10.61
C ALA A 169 12.28 7.11 11.78
N VAL A 170 13.16 6.77 12.70
CA VAL A 170 12.82 6.11 13.96
C VAL A 170 12.78 7.16 15.05
N LEU A 171 11.67 7.22 15.77
CA LEU A 171 11.49 8.06 16.96
C LEU A 171 11.37 7.18 18.20
N LYS A 172 11.67 7.74 19.36
CA LYS A 172 11.68 6.99 20.63
C LYS A 172 10.65 7.57 21.58
N LEU A 173 9.69 6.76 22.02
CA LEU A 173 8.69 7.11 23.02
C LEU A 173 9.31 7.18 24.42
N GLU A 174 8.78 8.09 25.24
CA GLU A 174 9.04 8.14 26.68
C GLU A 174 7.95 7.39 27.43
N GLY A 175 8.31 6.72 28.50
CA GLY A 175 7.39 6.02 29.39
C GLY A 175 7.72 4.54 29.59
N ASP A 176 6.83 3.86 30.31
CA ASP A 176 6.95 2.43 30.57
C ASP A 176 6.60 1.63 29.30
N ARG A 177 7.49 0.69 28.96
CA ARG A 177 7.34 -0.21 27.80
C ARG A 177 6.03 -1.01 27.82
N SER A 178 5.51 -1.32 28.99
CA SER A 178 4.25 -2.08 29.16
C SER A 178 3.01 -1.32 28.69
N LEU A 179 3.12 0.00 28.50
CA LEU A 179 2.03 0.85 28.03
C LEU A 179 1.98 0.98 26.50
N PHE A 180 3.01 0.53 25.79
CA PHE A 180 3.07 0.65 24.34
C PHE A 180 2.45 -0.56 23.65
N PRO A 181 1.81 -0.37 22.50
CA PRO A 181 1.35 -1.49 21.69
C PRO A 181 2.49 -2.39 21.21
N ALA A 182 2.15 -3.59 20.76
CA ALA A 182 3.13 -4.54 20.24
C ALA A 182 3.82 -4.00 18.97
N GLY A 183 5.12 -4.27 18.81
CA GLY A 183 5.85 -3.88 17.60
C GLY A 183 5.41 -4.67 16.38
N LEU A 184 5.50 -4.07 15.21
CA LEU A 184 5.09 -4.68 13.93
C LEU A 184 6.24 -5.34 13.17
N VAL A 185 7.49 -5.12 13.57
CA VAL A 185 8.67 -5.56 12.82
C VAL A 185 8.73 -7.06 12.55
N GLN A 186 8.24 -7.91 13.48
CA GLN A 186 8.19 -9.35 13.30
C GLN A 186 7.22 -9.83 12.22
N PHE A 187 6.33 -8.96 11.76
CA PHE A 187 5.39 -9.25 10.67
C PHE A 187 5.89 -8.76 9.31
N SER A 188 7.14 -8.28 9.24
CA SER A 188 7.74 -7.76 8.01
C SER A 188 7.88 -8.85 6.94
N TYR A 189 7.48 -8.51 5.71
CA TYR A 189 7.45 -9.44 4.58
C TYR A 189 7.80 -8.70 3.28
N PRO A 190 8.30 -9.39 2.24
CA PRO A 190 8.57 -8.80 0.95
C PRO A 190 7.34 -8.15 0.30
N LEU A 191 7.59 -7.21 -0.62
CA LEU A 191 6.53 -6.53 -1.36
C LEU A 191 5.71 -7.51 -2.20
N PRO A 192 4.37 -7.38 -2.21
CA PRO A 192 3.54 -8.14 -3.13
C PRO A 192 3.71 -7.61 -4.57
N PHE A 193 3.76 -8.53 -5.53
CA PHE A 193 3.81 -8.18 -6.94
C PHE A 193 2.49 -7.58 -7.44
N ASN A 194 1.37 -8.08 -6.95
CA ASN A 194 0.01 -7.66 -7.26
C ASN A 194 -0.92 -7.98 -6.08
N GLY A 195 -2.20 -7.72 -6.25
CA GLY A 195 -3.22 -8.08 -5.27
C GLY A 195 -3.63 -6.92 -4.38
N LEU A 196 -4.29 -7.25 -3.29
CA LEU A 196 -4.85 -6.30 -2.35
C LEU A 196 -3.84 -5.99 -1.25
N ILE A 197 -3.77 -4.73 -0.87
CA ILE A 197 -3.06 -4.25 0.32
C ILE A 197 -4.00 -3.44 1.19
N TYR A 198 -3.62 -3.26 2.45
CA TYR A 198 -4.33 -2.46 3.43
C TYR A 198 -3.39 -1.43 4.03
N ILE A 199 -3.81 -0.17 4.01
CA ILE A 199 -3.11 0.94 4.66
C ILE A 199 -3.90 1.28 5.91
N ILE A 200 -3.24 1.40 7.06
CA ILE A 200 -3.88 1.78 8.32
C ILE A 200 -3.24 3.05 8.84
N GLY A 201 -4.02 4.11 9.03
CA GLY A 201 -3.46 5.40 9.45
C GLY A 201 -4.52 6.44 9.75
N HIS A 202 -4.09 7.70 9.75
CA HIS A 202 -4.88 8.86 10.13
C HIS A 202 -4.97 9.89 8.99
N PRO A 203 -5.74 9.59 7.90
CA PRO A 203 -5.88 10.53 6.79
C PRO A 203 -6.62 11.79 7.24
N ASP A 204 -6.17 12.95 6.75
CA ASP A 204 -6.82 14.25 6.94
C ASP A 204 -7.12 14.60 8.41
N VAL A 205 -6.21 14.22 9.33
CA VAL A 205 -6.38 14.42 10.80
C VAL A 205 -7.59 13.64 11.36
N GLN A 206 -8.08 12.64 10.65
CA GLN A 206 -9.23 11.84 11.08
C GLN A 206 -8.81 10.69 12.00
N ALA A 207 -9.81 10.09 12.63
CA ALA A 207 -9.66 8.87 13.41
C ALA A 207 -9.03 7.76 12.56
N LYS A 208 -8.35 6.82 13.24
CA LYS A 208 -7.68 5.67 12.62
C LYS A 208 -8.61 4.96 11.63
N SER A 209 -8.17 4.84 10.42
CA SER A 209 -8.93 4.24 9.32
C SER A 209 -8.10 3.22 8.58
N ALA A 210 -8.75 2.28 7.92
CA ALA A 210 -8.13 1.31 7.04
C ALA A 210 -8.66 1.48 5.62
N ASP A 211 -7.77 1.58 4.64
CA ASP A 211 -8.11 1.57 3.23
C ASP A 211 -7.56 0.32 2.55
N GLY A 212 -8.45 -0.41 1.85
CA GLY A 212 -8.10 -1.58 1.06
C GLY A 212 -7.98 -1.22 -0.42
N CYS A 213 -6.78 -1.23 -0.95
CA CYS A 213 -6.51 -0.82 -2.31
C CYS A 213 -5.69 -1.84 -3.09
N THR A 214 -5.64 -1.70 -4.40
CA THR A 214 -4.97 -2.64 -5.29
C THR A 214 -3.55 -2.18 -5.62
N VAL A 215 -2.60 -3.09 -5.54
CA VAL A 215 -1.23 -2.86 -6.00
C VAL A 215 -1.22 -2.56 -7.50
N VAL A 216 -0.56 -1.48 -7.89
CA VAL A 216 -0.20 -1.17 -9.29
C VAL A 216 1.13 -1.86 -9.60
N PRO A 217 1.16 -2.97 -10.36
CA PRO A 217 2.39 -3.69 -10.66
C PRO A 217 3.41 -2.81 -11.39
N VAL A 218 4.70 -3.09 -11.21
CA VAL A 218 5.80 -2.29 -11.79
C VAL A 218 5.62 -2.04 -13.28
N PHE A 219 5.28 -3.07 -14.05
CA PHE A 219 5.08 -2.96 -15.50
C PHE A 219 3.85 -2.13 -15.92
N LYS A 220 2.87 -1.94 -15.01
CA LYS A 220 1.68 -1.11 -15.27
C LYS A 220 1.86 0.35 -14.81
N ARG A 221 2.82 0.66 -13.93
CA ARG A 221 2.99 1.99 -13.33
C ARG A 221 3.06 3.10 -14.36
N LYS A 222 3.91 2.95 -15.38
CA LYS A 222 4.08 3.94 -16.44
C LYS A 222 2.78 4.16 -17.22
N ARG A 223 2.08 3.08 -17.54
CA ARG A 223 0.82 3.13 -18.30
C ARG A 223 -0.29 3.81 -17.49
N GLU A 224 -0.46 3.45 -16.23
CA GLU A 224 -1.49 4.05 -15.37
C GLU A 224 -1.30 5.55 -15.25
N CYS A 225 -0.07 6.00 -15.02
CA CYS A 225 0.24 7.42 -14.96
C CYS A 225 0.01 8.13 -16.30
N HIS A 226 0.36 7.47 -17.41
CA HIS A 226 0.11 8.03 -18.73
C HIS A 226 -1.40 8.18 -19.02
N CYS A 227 -2.22 7.23 -18.61
CA CYS A 227 -3.67 7.31 -18.71
C CYS A 227 -4.25 8.50 -17.93
N HIS A 228 -3.75 8.79 -16.73
CA HIS A 228 -4.15 9.97 -15.98
C HIS A 228 -3.78 11.27 -16.70
N ILE A 229 -2.54 11.36 -17.16
CA ILE A 229 -2.05 12.54 -17.92
C ILE A 229 -2.88 12.75 -19.20
N GLN A 230 -3.21 11.68 -19.93
CA GLN A 230 -4.02 11.77 -21.15
C GLN A 230 -5.46 12.21 -20.89
N ARG A 231 -6.10 11.70 -19.83
CA ARG A 231 -7.45 12.15 -19.44
C ARG A 231 -7.52 13.63 -19.16
N ASP A 232 -6.42 14.19 -18.69
CA ASP A 232 -6.34 15.55 -18.18
C ASP A 232 -5.34 16.43 -18.93
N GLN A 233 -5.10 16.15 -20.22
CA GLN A 233 -4.14 16.88 -21.07
C GLN A 233 -4.27 18.42 -21.02
N LYS A 234 -5.49 18.94 -20.77
CA LYS A 234 -5.72 20.38 -20.60
C LYS A 234 -5.23 20.94 -19.25
N GLY A 235 -4.84 20.07 -18.34
CA GLY A 235 -4.41 20.45 -16.99
C GLY A 235 -2.89 20.39 -16.76
N VAL A 236 -2.10 19.92 -17.74
CA VAL A 236 -0.64 19.86 -17.59
C VAL A 236 -0.04 21.25 -17.80
N CYS A 237 0.59 21.80 -16.77
CA CYS A 237 1.27 23.08 -16.82
C CYS A 237 2.69 22.95 -17.34
N ASN A 238 3.00 23.61 -18.45
CA ASN A 238 4.35 23.76 -18.99
C ASN A 238 5.00 25.08 -18.57
N ASN A 239 4.33 25.89 -17.77
CA ASN A 239 4.83 27.22 -17.37
C ASN A 239 5.55 27.18 -16.02
N VAL A 240 6.84 27.47 -16.03
CA VAL A 240 7.71 27.54 -14.83
C VAL A 240 7.23 28.59 -13.82
N LYS A 241 6.41 29.56 -14.23
CA LYS A 241 5.85 30.61 -13.37
C LYS A 241 4.49 30.27 -12.76
N CYS A 242 3.95 29.08 -13.05
CA CYS A 242 2.66 28.68 -12.53
C CYS A 242 2.78 28.41 -11.02
N GLY A 243 2.02 29.14 -10.23
CA GLY A 243 1.97 28.95 -8.76
C GLY A 243 1.04 27.79 -8.36
N PRO A 244 1.14 27.27 -7.14
CA PRO A 244 0.26 26.22 -6.61
C PRO A 244 -1.22 26.63 -6.56
N GLU A 245 -1.50 27.93 -6.65
CA GLU A 245 -2.86 28.51 -6.70
C GLU A 245 -3.48 28.49 -8.10
N ASP A 246 -2.71 28.15 -9.14
CA ASP A 246 -3.18 28.21 -10.52
C ASP A 246 -4.09 27.00 -10.81
N ARG A 247 -5.39 27.27 -10.96
CA ARG A 247 -6.47 26.28 -10.90
C ARG A 247 -6.63 25.44 -12.17
N GLN A 248 -5.85 25.74 -13.21
CA GLN A 248 -5.95 25.09 -14.51
C GLN A 248 -4.82 24.09 -14.80
N CYS A 249 -3.86 23.97 -13.89
CA CYS A 249 -2.65 23.19 -14.11
C CYS A 249 -2.58 21.96 -13.20
N ILE A 250 -1.93 20.92 -13.71
CA ILE A 250 -1.55 19.76 -12.93
C ILE A 250 -0.22 20.08 -12.22
N HIS A 251 -0.25 20.05 -10.90
CA HIS A 251 0.92 20.22 -10.05
C HIS A 251 1.24 18.93 -9.31
N MET A 252 2.51 18.54 -9.30
CA MET A 252 2.99 17.38 -8.58
C MET A 252 3.37 17.78 -7.15
N PHE A 253 2.72 17.20 -6.16
CA PHE A 253 2.90 17.53 -4.74
C PHE A 253 3.95 16.66 -4.03
N THR A 254 4.92 16.09 -4.77
CA THR A 254 6.03 15.37 -4.18
C THR A 254 7.36 15.90 -4.71
N GLN A 255 8.36 15.96 -3.83
CA GLN A 255 9.72 16.35 -4.20
C GLN A 255 10.47 15.23 -4.93
N ARG A 256 9.93 14.01 -4.95
CA ARG A 256 10.57 12.86 -5.62
C ARG A 256 10.20 12.84 -7.08
N SER A 257 11.19 12.63 -7.93
CA SER A 257 10.95 12.47 -9.35
C SER A 257 10.10 11.21 -9.60
N PHE A 258 9.13 11.35 -10.47
CA PHE A 258 8.25 10.24 -10.87
C PHE A 258 9.04 9.03 -11.39
N GLN A 259 10.13 9.27 -12.11
CA GLN A 259 11.01 8.21 -12.63
C GLN A 259 11.65 7.37 -11.50
N HIS A 260 11.98 8.00 -10.37
CA HIS A 260 12.54 7.29 -9.21
C HIS A 260 11.53 6.33 -8.55
N VAL A 261 10.24 6.61 -8.67
CA VAL A 261 9.20 5.76 -8.08
C VAL A 261 8.79 4.63 -9.04
N ILE A 262 8.55 4.96 -10.32
CA ILE A 262 8.03 3.97 -11.28
C ILE A 262 9.00 2.82 -11.57
N ASN A 263 10.31 3.07 -11.46
CA ASN A 263 11.36 2.07 -11.74
C ASN A 263 11.98 1.48 -10.47
N ASN A 264 11.55 1.92 -9.29
CA ASN A 264 12.16 1.48 -8.03
C ASN A 264 11.56 0.14 -7.57
N PRO A 265 12.37 -0.93 -7.45
CA PRO A 265 11.90 -2.23 -6.96
C PRO A 265 11.58 -2.23 -5.47
N ASN A 266 12.13 -1.29 -4.69
CA ASN A 266 11.91 -1.16 -3.26
C ASN A 266 10.65 -0.33 -2.92
N VAL A 267 9.81 -0.06 -3.91
CA VAL A 267 8.58 0.73 -3.77
C VAL A 267 7.38 -0.11 -4.21
N VAL A 268 6.35 -0.14 -3.41
CA VAL A 268 5.01 -0.59 -3.82
C VAL A 268 4.17 0.63 -4.19
N THR A 269 3.43 0.54 -5.30
CA THR A 269 2.53 1.60 -5.76
C THR A 269 1.10 1.10 -5.76
N TYR A 270 0.17 1.98 -5.46
CA TYR A 270 -1.26 1.69 -5.33
C TYR A 270 -2.11 2.95 -5.55
N ASP A 271 -3.42 2.76 -5.65
CA ASP A 271 -4.40 3.84 -5.71
C ASP A 271 -5.22 3.80 -4.42
N THR A 272 -5.06 4.81 -3.57
CA THR A 272 -5.71 4.90 -2.26
C THR A 272 -6.42 6.23 -2.08
N SER A 273 -7.45 6.23 -1.24
CA SER A 273 -8.12 7.44 -0.80
C SER A 273 -7.38 8.16 0.35
N PHE A 274 -6.30 7.60 0.88
CA PHE A 274 -5.51 8.19 1.94
C PHE A 274 -4.64 9.34 1.41
N PHE A 275 -4.87 10.54 1.95
CA PHE A 275 -4.18 11.76 1.57
C PHE A 275 -3.28 12.28 2.71
N PHE A 276 -3.40 13.58 3.05
CA PHE A 276 -2.61 14.21 4.09
C PHE A 276 -2.75 13.47 5.44
N GLY A 277 -1.68 13.41 6.22
CA GLY A 277 -1.67 12.72 7.51
C GLY A 277 -1.37 11.22 7.43
N SER A 278 -1.44 10.62 6.25
CA SER A 278 -1.20 9.17 6.06
C SER A 278 0.28 8.81 5.96
N SER A 279 1.19 9.78 5.78
CA SER A 279 2.64 9.52 5.76
C SER A 279 3.07 8.80 7.04
N GLY A 280 3.81 7.70 6.90
CA GLY A 280 4.21 6.83 8.01
C GLY A 280 3.24 5.70 8.34
N SER A 281 2.11 5.57 7.62
CA SER A 281 1.16 4.46 7.82
C SER A 281 1.78 3.10 7.50
N PRO A 282 1.57 2.06 8.32
CA PRO A 282 1.92 0.70 7.97
C PRO A 282 1.05 0.18 6.83
N VAL A 283 1.65 -0.54 5.90
CA VAL A 283 1.00 -1.16 4.74
C VAL A 283 1.10 -2.67 4.85
N PHE A 284 -0.05 -3.34 4.82
CA PHE A 284 -0.15 -4.79 4.96
C PHE A 284 -0.61 -5.43 3.65
N ASN A 285 -0.14 -6.65 3.36
CA ASN A 285 -0.65 -7.44 2.25
C ASN A 285 -1.98 -8.16 2.61
N ALA A 286 -2.53 -8.92 1.66
CA ALA A 286 -3.77 -9.67 1.82
C ALA A 286 -3.69 -10.82 2.86
N ASP A 287 -2.52 -11.12 3.40
CA ASP A 287 -2.29 -12.10 4.47
C ASP A 287 -2.08 -11.42 5.84
N GLY A 288 -2.15 -10.09 5.89
CA GLY A 288 -1.94 -9.28 7.10
C GLY A 288 -0.47 -9.24 7.52
N GLN A 289 0.45 -9.28 6.57
CA GLN A 289 1.89 -9.12 6.80
C GLN A 289 2.30 -7.69 6.45
N LEU A 290 3.19 -7.09 7.24
CA LEU A 290 3.70 -5.74 7.04
C LEU A 290 4.68 -5.71 5.86
N VAL A 291 4.33 -5.03 4.78
CA VAL A 291 5.14 -5.03 3.55
C VAL A 291 5.82 -3.70 3.26
N ALA A 292 5.21 -2.59 3.68
CA ALA A 292 5.75 -1.26 3.41
C ALA A 292 5.33 -0.23 4.46
N MET A 293 5.95 0.94 4.41
CA MET A 293 5.51 2.17 5.06
C MET A 293 5.04 3.14 3.98
N HIS A 294 3.80 3.63 4.09
CA HIS A 294 3.24 4.64 3.19
C HIS A 294 4.02 5.94 3.30
N THR A 295 4.39 6.47 2.16
CA THR A 295 5.28 7.64 2.11
C THR A 295 4.60 8.85 1.50
N ALA A 296 4.15 8.76 0.26
CA ALA A 296 3.63 9.91 -0.48
C ALA A 296 2.84 9.46 -1.71
N GLY A 297 2.29 10.44 -2.44
CA GLY A 297 1.61 10.20 -3.70
C GLY A 297 1.83 11.33 -4.69
N TYR A 298 1.52 11.05 -5.94
CA TYR A 298 1.49 12.02 -7.01
C TYR A 298 0.06 12.47 -7.22
N LYS A 299 -0.23 13.71 -6.87
CA LYS A 299 -1.56 14.32 -6.88
C LYS A 299 -1.57 15.58 -7.72
N TYR A 300 -2.70 15.89 -8.30
CA TYR A 300 -2.90 17.13 -9.04
C TYR A 300 -4.28 17.75 -8.74
N LYS A 301 -4.40 19.06 -8.89
CA LYS A 301 -5.65 19.77 -8.66
C LYS A 301 -6.30 20.15 -9.97
N LYS A 302 -7.56 19.71 -10.17
CA LYS A 302 -8.38 20.04 -11.33
C LYS A 302 -9.77 20.45 -10.88
N ASN A 303 -10.29 21.56 -11.36
CA ASN A 303 -11.62 22.07 -11.02
C ASN A 303 -11.88 22.16 -9.50
N LYS A 304 -10.89 22.59 -8.73
CA LYS A 304 -10.89 22.65 -7.25
C LYS A 304 -10.91 21.27 -6.56
N GLN A 305 -10.91 20.16 -7.29
CA GLN A 305 -10.82 18.81 -6.73
C GLN A 305 -9.39 18.29 -6.79
N LEU A 306 -8.99 17.58 -5.76
CA LEU A 306 -7.72 16.88 -5.71
C LEU A 306 -7.91 15.51 -6.37
N HIS A 307 -7.01 15.17 -7.28
CA HIS A 307 -6.97 13.89 -7.97
C HIS A 307 -5.65 13.21 -7.67
N SER A 308 -5.68 11.92 -7.41
CA SER A 308 -4.48 11.10 -7.30
C SER A 308 -4.08 10.55 -8.66
N ILE A 309 -2.78 10.36 -8.86
CA ILE A 309 -2.23 9.59 -9.97
C ILE A 309 -1.83 8.20 -9.46
N VAL A 310 -1.02 8.16 -8.43
CA VAL A 310 -0.56 6.95 -7.76
C VAL A 310 0.10 7.34 -6.44
N GLU A 311 -0.14 6.58 -5.41
CA GLU A 311 0.56 6.64 -4.14
C GLU A 311 1.58 5.52 -4.04
N PHE A 312 2.51 5.67 -3.09
CA PHE A 312 3.56 4.68 -2.89
C PHE A 312 4.02 4.59 -1.44
N GLY A 313 4.60 3.42 -1.12
CA GLY A 313 5.29 3.18 0.13
C GLY A 313 6.61 2.47 -0.10
N PHE A 314 7.58 2.70 0.78
CA PHE A 314 8.86 1.99 0.75
C PHE A 314 8.77 0.64 1.45
N SER A 315 9.39 -0.36 0.86
CA SER A 315 9.50 -1.73 1.37
C SER A 315 10.06 -1.78 2.79
N MET A 316 9.38 -2.47 3.70
CA MET A 316 9.91 -2.73 5.04
C MET A 316 11.21 -3.52 5.01
N VAL A 317 11.35 -4.46 4.07
CA VAL A 317 12.61 -5.22 3.89
C VAL A 317 13.75 -4.29 3.52
N ALA A 318 13.51 -3.32 2.62
CA ALA A 318 14.53 -2.34 2.24
C ALA A 318 14.88 -1.39 3.40
N ILE A 319 13.89 -0.93 4.17
CA ILE A 319 14.08 -0.10 5.36
C ILE A 319 14.91 -0.85 6.40
N LEU A 320 14.55 -2.08 6.74
CA LEU A 320 15.26 -2.89 7.73
C LEU A 320 16.69 -3.24 7.27
N ALA A 321 16.89 -3.50 5.96
CA ALA A 321 18.22 -3.71 5.41
C ALA A 321 19.10 -2.45 5.51
N ALA A 322 18.53 -1.27 5.27
CA ALA A 322 19.24 0.00 5.44
C ALA A 322 19.59 0.26 6.92
N ILE A 323 18.68 -0.01 7.84
CA ILE A 323 18.93 0.10 9.29
C ILE A 323 20.04 -0.87 9.69
N LYS A 324 19.98 -2.14 9.28
CA LYS A 324 21.01 -3.14 9.57
C LYS A 324 22.38 -2.76 9.01
N LYS A 325 22.41 -2.17 7.81
CA LYS A 325 23.66 -1.75 7.17
C LYS A 325 24.30 -0.54 7.84
N ASN A 326 23.48 0.49 8.13
CA ASN A 326 23.98 1.80 8.54
C ASN A 326 24.05 1.95 10.06
N TYR A 327 23.22 1.20 10.82
CA TYR A 327 23.06 1.29 12.27
C TYR A 327 23.16 -0.10 12.91
N LYS A 328 24.19 -0.86 12.53
CA LYS A 328 24.36 -2.28 12.86
C LYS A 328 24.26 -2.56 14.36
N ALA A 329 24.97 -1.81 15.20
CA ALA A 329 24.96 -2.02 16.63
C ALA A 329 23.57 -1.87 17.25
N TRP A 330 22.82 -0.85 16.83
CA TRP A 330 21.45 -0.63 17.27
C TRP A 330 20.53 -1.76 16.78
N TYR A 331 20.68 -2.15 15.49
CA TYR A 331 19.89 -3.23 14.91
C TYR A 331 20.07 -4.54 15.67
N GLU A 332 21.31 -4.93 15.94
CA GLU A 332 21.64 -6.18 16.66
C GLU A 332 21.19 -6.16 18.13
N PHE A 333 21.14 -4.99 18.76
CA PHE A 333 20.70 -4.85 20.16
C PHE A 333 19.17 -4.77 20.29
N GLU A 334 18.52 -3.94 19.48
CA GLU A 334 17.08 -3.64 19.63
C GLU A 334 16.18 -4.53 18.75
N LEU A 335 16.70 -5.11 17.66
CA LEU A 335 15.98 -5.98 16.75
C LEU A 335 16.61 -7.39 16.62
N PRO A 336 17.07 -8.03 17.71
CA PRO A 336 17.70 -9.35 17.62
C PRO A 336 16.71 -10.39 17.09
N SER A 337 17.19 -11.33 16.29
CA SER A 337 16.51 -12.57 15.87
C SER A 337 15.22 -12.47 15.05
N LEU A 338 15.04 -11.44 14.21
CA LEU A 338 13.85 -11.41 13.31
C LEU A 338 13.85 -12.53 12.24
N TRP A 339 15.00 -13.15 11.99
CA TRP A 339 15.19 -14.12 10.91
C TRP A 339 15.80 -15.45 11.35
N GLU A 340 16.27 -15.58 12.61
CA GLU A 340 16.90 -16.82 13.11
C GLU A 340 15.85 -17.87 13.49
N ASP A 341 14.64 -17.47 13.92
CA ASP A 341 13.53 -18.38 14.26
C ASP A 341 12.61 -18.73 13.08
N ALA A 342 12.73 -18.03 11.96
CA ALA A 342 12.12 -18.45 10.71
C ALA A 342 13.00 -19.52 10.05
N GLY A 343 13.06 -20.69 10.71
CA GLY A 343 13.69 -21.87 10.15
C GLY A 343 13.20 -22.08 8.72
N SER A 344 14.15 -22.08 7.79
CA SER A 344 14.03 -22.43 6.38
C SER A 344 12.82 -21.85 5.65
N CYS A 345 13.05 -20.81 4.84
CA CYS A 345 12.18 -20.54 3.70
C CYS A 345 11.94 -21.84 2.96
N PRO A 346 10.69 -22.32 2.79
CA PRO A 346 10.42 -23.37 1.83
C PRO A 346 10.42 -22.70 0.46
N GLY A 347 11.43 -22.94 -0.32
CA GLY A 347 11.50 -22.49 -1.71
C GLY A 347 12.82 -21.82 -2.00
N GLU A 348 13.81 -22.66 -2.33
CA GLU A 348 14.99 -22.29 -3.08
C GLU A 348 14.60 -21.44 -4.28
N HIS A 349 15.40 -20.42 -4.53
CA HIS A 349 15.41 -19.59 -5.71
C HIS A 349 15.10 -20.39 -6.99
N GLU A 350 13.88 -20.42 -7.45
CA GLU A 350 13.62 -20.50 -8.86
C GLU A 350 13.98 -19.11 -9.43
N ASP A 351 14.96 -19.15 -10.30
CA ASP A 351 15.53 -18.03 -11.02
C ASP A 351 14.43 -17.34 -11.84
N PHE A 352 13.77 -16.34 -11.27
CA PHE A 352 12.70 -15.56 -11.89
C PHE A 352 13.16 -14.72 -13.08
N THR A 353 14.44 -14.79 -13.43
CA THR A 353 15.00 -14.09 -14.59
C THR A 353 14.77 -14.79 -15.92
N SER A 354 14.41 -16.10 -15.93
CA SER A 354 14.22 -16.84 -17.19
C SER A 354 12.79 -16.84 -17.74
N ALA A 355 11.79 -16.43 -16.96
CA ALA A 355 10.38 -16.42 -17.39
C ALA A 355 9.98 -15.13 -18.15
N TYR A 356 10.82 -14.13 -18.22
CA TYR A 356 10.47 -12.83 -18.81
C TYR A 356 11.11 -12.52 -20.18
N THR A 357 11.84 -13.47 -20.79
CA THR A 357 12.52 -13.22 -22.08
C THR A 357 11.77 -13.75 -23.30
N ASN A 358 10.65 -14.42 -23.18
CA ASN A 358 10.04 -15.11 -24.33
C ASN A 358 8.71 -14.57 -24.86
N ASP A 359 8.16 -13.45 -24.36
CA ASP A 359 6.89 -12.90 -24.88
C ASP A 359 6.91 -11.39 -25.14
N ILE A 360 8.00 -10.86 -25.68
CA ILE A 360 7.98 -9.54 -26.32
C ILE A 360 8.44 -9.68 -27.75
N GLU A 361 7.62 -10.28 -28.60
CA GLU A 361 7.62 -9.93 -30.01
C GLU A 361 6.84 -8.60 -30.16
N MET A 362 7.60 -7.57 -30.48
CA MET A 362 7.06 -6.25 -30.83
C MET A 362 6.28 -6.35 -32.13
N GLU A 363 4.97 -6.27 -32.10
CA GLU A 363 4.22 -5.81 -33.26
C GLU A 363 4.51 -4.32 -33.45
N THR A 364 5.37 -4.02 -34.39
CA THR A 364 5.49 -2.70 -35.02
C THR A 364 4.25 -2.46 -35.84
N LEU A 365 3.36 -1.60 -35.37
CA LEU A 365 2.30 -1.03 -36.20
C LEU A 365 2.85 0.23 -36.89
N GLU A 366 2.88 0.20 -38.22
CA GLU A 366 3.01 1.35 -39.13
C GLU A 366 1.90 2.39 -38.92
#